data_7161253d615f7b7b361bfef75f4ddc19
#
_entry.id   7161253d615f7b7b361bfef75f4ddc19
#
_cell.length_a   1.000
_cell.length_b   1.000
_cell.length_c   1.000
_cell.angle_alpha   90.00
_cell.angle_beta   90.00
_cell.angle_gamma   90.00
#
_symmetry.space_group_name_H-M   'P 1'
#
loop_
_entity.id
_entity.type
_entity.pdbx_description
1 polymer ?
#
loop_
_entity_poly.entity_id
_entity_poly.type
_entity_poly.pdbx_seq_one_letter_code
_entity_poly.pdbx_strand_id
1 'polypeptide(L)'
;MFVFTAVLFAALRLFGQASTNLPPTLSPAYPEIPPPFWEQIGTTVLVAGITLIALAVLILWKLFQLKPEVILPPEIVAREALAKLPRQPGDGKHLSEVSQILRRYAIAAFELPPGEFTTAEFSAALAASEKIGAELAQTISNFLHECDERKFSPSNPDMPVNAANRALQIINLGEQQRQKSEGAKHD
;
A
#
# COMPACT_ATOMS: atom_id res chain seq x y z
N MET A 1 7.05 -14.73 8.97
CA MET A 1 6.23 -15.91 8.78
C MET A 1 6.75 -17.16 9.53
N PHE A 2 8.00 -17.17 9.97
CA PHE A 2 8.62 -18.30 10.70
C PHE A 2 8.35 -18.34 12.22
N VAL A 3 7.86 -17.29 12.83
CA VAL A 3 7.67 -17.20 14.29
C VAL A 3 6.35 -17.84 14.73
N PHE A 4 5.33 -17.88 13.88
CA PHE A 4 4.01 -18.45 14.23
C PHE A 4 3.98 -19.98 14.24
N THR A 5 4.85 -20.65 13.49
CA THR A 5 4.94 -22.12 13.47
C THR A 5 5.62 -22.70 14.71
N ALA A 6 6.53 -21.96 15.33
CA ALA A 6 7.24 -22.40 16.52
C ALA A 6 6.36 -22.42 17.79
N VAL A 7 5.41 -21.51 17.89
CA VAL A 7 4.49 -21.42 19.05
C VAL A 7 3.46 -22.55 19.03
N LEU A 8 3.01 -22.97 17.85
CA LEU A 8 2.05 -24.07 17.72
C LEU A 8 2.65 -25.44 18.10
N PHE A 9 3.95 -25.65 17.81
CA PHE A 9 4.65 -26.90 18.15
C PHE A 9 5.02 -27.00 19.63
N ALA A 10 5.22 -25.86 20.33
CA ALA A 10 5.52 -25.82 21.75
C ALA A 10 4.27 -26.16 22.60
N ALA A 11 3.09 -25.75 22.15
CA ALA A 11 1.83 -26.03 22.85
C ALA A 11 1.44 -27.53 22.81
N LEU A 12 1.86 -28.27 21.78
CA LEU A 12 1.52 -29.68 21.64
C LEU A 12 2.36 -30.60 22.52
N ARG A 13 3.51 -30.15 23.03
CA ARG A 13 4.39 -30.98 23.92
C ARG A 13 4.08 -30.89 25.39
N LEU A 14 3.26 -29.93 25.83
CA LEU A 14 2.94 -29.76 27.26
C LEU A 14 1.81 -30.66 27.77
N PHE A 15 1.11 -31.38 26.90
CA PHE A 15 0.03 -32.30 27.30
C PHE A 15 0.42 -33.75 27.42
N GLY A 16 1.70 -34.11 27.34
CA GLY A 16 2.18 -35.48 27.20
C GLY A 16 2.88 -36.08 28.40
N GLN A 17 2.90 -35.46 29.59
CA GLN A 17 3.52 -36.07 30.79
C GLN A 17 2.56 -36.10 31.96
N ALA A 18 1.60 -37.01 31.88
CA ALA A 18 0.92 -37.48 33.06
C ALA A 18 1.81 -38.56 33.68
N SER A 19 2.41 -38.25 34.83
CA SER A 19 3.28 -39.09 35.61
C SER A 19 2.53 -40.34 36.09
N THR A 20 2.96 -41.50 35.61
CA THR A 20 2.55 -42.84 36.09
C THR A 20 3.23 -43.18 37.41
N ASN A 21 2.75 -42.62 38.49
CA ASN A 21 3.03 -43.11 39.84
C ASN A 21 1.70 -43.25 40.59
N LEU A 22 0.85 -44.15 40.11
CA LEU A 22 -0.30 -44.60 40.86
C LEU A 22 0.06 -45.87 41.61
N PRO A 23 -0.30 -45.99 42.90
CA PRO A 23 -0.21 -47.26 43.61
C PRO A 23 -1.07 -48.31 42.90
N PRO A 24 -0.75 -49.62 43.05
CA PRO A 24 -1.49 -50.68 42.39
C PRO A 24 -2.95 -50.61 42.81
N THR A 25 -3.78 -50.10 41.95
CA THR A 25 -5.23 -50.01 42.12
C THR A 25 -5.81 -51.41 41.90
N LEU A 26 -6.62 -51.86 42.85
CA LEU A 26 -7.50 -52.99 42.68
C LEU A 26 -8.25 -52.88 41.42
N SER A 27 -8.31 -53.91 40.57
CA SER A 27 -9.04 -53.94 39.34
C SER A 27 -10.45 -53.38 39.53
N PRO A 28 -10.88 -52.37 38.74
CA PRO A 28 -12.22 -51.84 38.89
C PRO A 28 -13.25 -52.91 38.58
N ALA A 29 -14.25 -53.04 39.49
CA ALA A 29 -15.29 -54.04 39.39
C ALA A 29 -16.28 -53.81 38.22
N TYR A 30 -16.13 -52.72 37.51
CA TYR A 30 -16.98 -52.35 36.39
C TYR A 30 -16.13 -52.07 35.13
N PRO A 31 -16.57 -52.50 33.93
CA PRO A 31 -15.93 -52.12 32.69
C PRO A 31 -15.98 -50.62 32.56
N GLU A 32 -14.84 -49.99 32.22
CA GLU A 32 -14.78 -48.57 31.93
C GLU A 32 -15.77 -48.23 30.80
N ILE A 33 -16.74 -47.36 31.09
CA ILE A 33 -17.68 -46.88 30.08
C ILE A 33 -16.86 -46.02 29.12
N PRO A 34 -16.78 -46.39 27.84
CA PRO A 34 -16.03 -45.60 26.90
C PRO A 34 -16.59 -44.14 26.88
N PRO A 35 -15.71 -43.13 26.85
CA PRO A 35 -16.13 -41.74 26.89
C PRO A 35 -17.12 -41.46 25.74
N PRO A 36 -18.16 -40.66 26.01
CA PRO A 36 -19.18 -40.41 25.02
C PRO A 36 -18.56 -39.75 23.78
N PHE A 37 -19.11 -40.09 22.62
CA PHE A 37 -18.61 -39.73 21.28
C PHE A 37 -18.28 -38.23 21.12
N TRP A 38 -19.04 -37.34 21.79
CA TRP A 38 -18.81 -35.89 21.77
C TRP A 38 -17.57 -35.45 22.56
N GLU A 39 -17.11 -36.18 23.58
CA GLU A 39 -15.87 -35.85 24.26
C GLU A 39 -14.63 -36.14 23.40
N GLN A 40 -14.70 -37.16 22.56
CA GLN A 40 -13.60 -37.51 21.67
C GLN A 40 -13.51 -36.56 20.46
N ILE A 41 -14.66 -36.05 19.96
CA ILE A 41 -14.71 -35.25 18.77
C ILE A 41 -14.77 -33.76 19.11
N GLY A 42 -15.25 -33.37 20.30
CA GLY A 42 -15.49 -31.98 20.67
C GLY A 42 -14.24 -31.09 20.53
N THR A 43 -13.10 -31.56 20.97
CA THR A 43 -11.84 -30.82 20.85
C THR A 43 -11.37 -30.69 19.39
N THR A 44 -11.54 -31.73 18.60
CA THR A 44 -11.15 -31.71 17.17
C THR A 44 -12.03 -30.78 16.36
N VAL A 45 -13.33 -30.81 16.60
CA VAL A 45 -14.29 -29.91 15.95
C VAL A 45 -14.06 -28.47 16.35
N LEU A 46 -13.74 -28.21 17.62
CA LEU A 46 -13.46 -26.86 18.11
C LEU A 46 -12.20 -26.28 17.46
N VAL A 47 -11.12 -27.07 17.41
CA VAL A 47 -9.86 -26.65 16.74
C VAL A 47 -10.09 -26.43 15.26
N ALA A 48 -10.81 -27.33 14.57
CA ALA A 48 -11.14 -27.17 13.16
C ALA A 48 -11.97 -25.90 12.91
N GLY A 49 -12.95 -25.63 13.77
CA GLY A 49 -13.80 -24.43 13.68
C GLY A 49 -12.99 -23.13 13.83
N ILE A 50 -12.11 -23.06 14.83
CA ILE A 50 -11.23 -21.90 15.04
C ILE A 50 -10.30 -21.69 13.85
N THR A 51 -9.73 -22.77 13.31
CA THR A 51 -8.83 -22.70 12.15
C THR A 51 -9.57 -22.17 10.91
N LEU A 52 -10.79 -22.62 10.69
CA LEU A 52 -11.61 -22.21 9.57
C LEU A 52 -12.04 -20.74 9.68
N ILE A 53 -12.39 -20.28 10.87
CA ILE A 53 -12.69 -18.87 11.15
C ILE A 53 -11.45 -18.00 10.93
N ALA A 54 -10.28 -18.41 11.43
CA ALA A 54 -9.03 -17.68 11.25
C ALA A 54 -8.66 -17.57 9.76
N LEU A 55 -8.84 -18.64 8.99
CA LEU A 55 -8.62 -18.65 7.55
C LEU A 55 -9.60 -17.70 6.82
N ALA A 56 -10.88 -17.73 7.19
CA ALA A 56 -11.90 -16.84 6.64
C ALA A 56 -11.57 -15.37 6.93
N VAL A 57 -11.17 -15.03 8.16
CA VAL A 57 -10.75 -13.67 8.53
C VAL A 57 -9.52 -13.23 7.72
N LEU A 58 -8.54 -14.11 7.53
CA LEU A 58 -7.36 -13.85 6.70
C LEU A 58 -7.72 -13.58 5.24
N ILE A 59 -8.64 -14.37 4.68
CA ILE A 59 -9.12 -14.20 3.31
C ILE A 59 -9.91 -12.89 3.18
N LEU A 60 -10.83 -12.61 4.10
CA LEU A 60 -11.55 -11.34 4.12
C LEU A 60 -10.59 -10.15 4.22
N TRP A 61 -9.61 -10.23 5.12
CA TRP A 61 -8.61 -9.17 5.29
C TRP A 61 -7.82 -8.93 4.01
N LYS A 62 -7.39 -10.01 3.34
CA LYS A 62 -6.76 -9.92 2.01
C LYS A 62 -7.67 -9.31 0.95
N LEU A 63 -8.95 -9.70 0.91
CA LEU A 63 -9.93 -9.15 -0.01
C LEU A 63 -10.24 -7.67 0.27
N PHE A 64 -10.29 -7.27 1.54
CA PHE A 64 -10.44 -5.85 1.92
C PHE A 64 -9.18 -5.01 1.63
N GLN A 65 -8.00 -5.62 1.64
CA GLN A 65 -6.77 -4.95 1.20
C GLN A 65 -6.69 -4.81 -0.33
N LEU A 66 -7.31 -5.72 -1.06
CA LEU A 66 -7.58 -5.60 -2.48
C LEU A 66 -8.83 -4.71 -2.67
N LYS A 67 -8.77 -3.44 -2.19
CA LYS A 67 -9.74 -2.46 -2.68
C LYS A 67 -9.63 -2.49 -4.20
N PRO A 68 -10.74 -2.72 -4.94
CA PRO A 68 -10.72 -2.42 -6.35
C PRO A 68 -10.42 -0.92 -6.41
N GLU A 69 -9.19 -0.59 -6.73
CA GLU A 69 -8.86 0.75 -7.14
C GLU A 69 -9.74 0.96 -8.37
N VAL A 70 -10.83 1.68 -8.18
CA VAL A 70 -11.58 2.24 -9.31
C VAL A 70 -10.48 2.97 -10.06
N ILE A 71 -10.07 2.42 -11.20
CA ILE A 71 -9.00 2.98 -12.01
C ILE A 71 -9.57 4.27 -12.60
N LEU A 72 -9.70 5.28 -11.72
CA LEU A 72 -9.95 6.63 -12.18
C LEU A 72 -8.71 7.04 -12.98
N PRO A 73 -8.91 7.67 -14.14
CA PRO A 73 -7.80 8.22 -14.90
C PRO A 73 -6.88 9.01 -13.97
N PRO A 74 -5.55 8.84 -14.06
CA PRO A 74 -4.60 9.46 -13.15
C PRO A 74 -4.73 11.00 -13.11
N GLU A 75 -5.17 11.61 -14.21
CA GLU A 75 -5.49 13.04 -14.30
C GLU A 75 -6.63 13.44 -13.35
N ILE A 76 -7.70 12.66 -13.27
CA ILE A 76 -8.86 12.98 -12.43
C ILE A 76 -8.46 12.93 -10.96
N VAL A 77 -7.75 11.88 -10.56
CA VAL A 77 -7.24 11.74 -9.18
C VAL A 77 -6.33 12.91 -8.80
N ALA A 78 -5.43 13.29 -9.71
CA ALA A 78 -4.51 14.39 -9.46
C ALA A 78 -5.22 15.75 -9.39
N ARG A 79 -6.18 16.02 -10.28
CA ARG A 79 -6.98 17.25 -10.27
C ARG A 79 -7.83 17.38 -9.01
N GLU A 80 -8.49 16.30 -8.60
CA GLU A 80 -9.26 16.31 -7.35
C GLU A 80 -8.37 16.52 -6.12
N ALA A 81 -7.19 15.89 -6.09
CA ALA A 81 -6.25 16.05 -5.00
C ALA A 81 -5.77 17.52 -4.92
N LEU A 82 -5.41 18.13 -6.07
CA LEU A 82 -5.02 19.54 -6.11
C LEU A 82 -6.17 20.48 -5.72
N ALA A 83 -7.41 20.16 -6.08
CA ALA A 83 -8.58 20.97 -5.73
C ALA A 83 -8.91 20.93 -4.23
N LYS A 84 -8.57 19.84 -3.55
CA LYS A 84 -8.76 19.68 -2.10
C LYS A 84 -7.69 20.36 -1.25
N LEU A 85 -6.59 20.81 -1.86
CA LEU A 85 -5.54 21.50 -1.14
C LEU A 85 -6.02 22.87 -0.64
N PRO A 86 -5.74 23.23 0.62
CA PRO A 86 -6.04 24.55 1.13
C PRO A 86 -5.28 25.59 0.32
N ARG A 87 -5.98 26.65 -0.11
CA ARG A 87 -5.42 27.75 -0.91
C ARG A 87 -4.52 28.69 -0.09
N GLN A 88 -3.72 28.18 0.81
CA GLN A 88 -2.76 28.99 1.55
C GLN A 88 -1.46 29.08 0.73
N PRO A 89 -1.16 30.21 0.09
CA PRO A 89 0.06 30.38 -0.65
C PRO A 89 1.25 30.48 0.32
N GLY A 90 2.30 29.73 0.05
CA GLY A 90 3.61 29.97 0.68
C GLY A 90 4.03 29.02 1.79
N ASP A 91 3.20 28.08 2.23
CA ASP A 91 3.62 27.08 3.21
C ASP A 91 4.42 25.94 2.54
N GLY A 92 5.61 25.63 3.07
CA GLY A 92 6.46 24.53 2.60
C GLY A 92 5.73 23.18 2.59
N LYS A 93 4.72 23.03 3.47
CA LYS A 93 3.83 21.87 3.48
C LYS A 93 2.98 21.80 2.21
N HIS A 94 2.40 22.93 1.80
CA HIS A 94 1.60 23.00 0.57
C HIS A 94 2.43 22.64 -0.67
N LEU A 95 3.66 23.17 -0.78
CA LEU A 95 4.59 22.81 -1.86
C LEU A 95 4.94 21.32 -1.85
N SER A 96 5.11 20.74 -0.67
CA SER A 96 5.38 19.31 -0.51
C SER A 96 4.20 18.46 -0.99
N GLU A 97 2.97 18.84 -0.67
CA GLU A 97 1.76 18.15 -1.09
C GLU A 97 1.55 18.23 -2.60
N VAL A 98 1.73 19.41 -3.18
CA VAL A 98 1.63 19.61 -4.64
C VAL A 98 2.68 18.77 -5.39
N SER A 99 3.93 18.79 -4.93
CA SER A 99 4.99 17.99 -5.54
C SER A 99 4.73 16.50 -5.46
N GLN A 100 4.18 16.00 -4.35
CA GLN A 100 3.80 14.60 -4.20
C GLN A 100 2.64 14.20 -5.13
N ILE A 101 1.63 15.07 -5.28
CA ILE A 101 0.50 14.82 -6.21
C ILE A 101 1.03 14.71 -7.64
N LEU A 102 1.91 15.63 -8.06
CA LEU A 102 2.48 15.60 -9.39
C LEU A 102 3.35 14.36 -9.63
N ARG A 103 4.15 13.93 -8.63
CA ARG A 103 4.93 12.69 -8.73
C ARG A 103 4.03 11.46 -8.90
N ARG A 104 2.96 11.36 -8.08
CA ARG A 104 2.00 10.25 -8.19
C ARG A 104 1.32 10.22 -9.56
N TYR A 105 0.94 11.39 -10.06
CA TYR A 105 0.38 11.51 -11.40
C TYR A 105 1.37 11.01 -12.46
N ALA A 106 2.60 11.47 -12.44
CA ALA A 106 3.60 11.08 -13.43
C ALA A 106 3.91 9.58 -13.38
N ILE A 107 4.02 8.99 -12.18
CA ILE A 107 4.21 7.54 -12.02
C ILE A 107 3.05 6.78 -12.65
N ALA A 108 1.81 7.16 -12.36
CA ALA A 108 0.63 6.46 -12.83
C ALA A 108 0.35 6.69 -14.31
N ALA A 109 0.53 7.92 -14.81
CA ALA A 109 0.23 8.30 -16.19
C ALA A 109 1.25 7.75 -17.20
N PHE A 110 2.51 7.62 -16.80
CA PHE A 110 3.61 7.19 -17.67
C PHE A 110 4.19 5.84 -17.28
N GLU A 111 3.54 5.12 -16.35
CA GLU A 111 3.94 3.78 -15.91
C GLU A 111 5.41 3.72 -15.44
N LEU A 112 5.83 4.74 -14.70
CA LEU A 112 7.17 4.73 -14.12
C LEU A 112 7.26 3.69 -13.00
N PRO A 113 8.44 3.13 -12.73
CA PRO A 113 8.61 2.16 -11.66
C PRO A 113 8.19 2.77 -10.32
N PRO A 114 7.40 2.06 -9.51
CA PRO A 114 7.01 2.53 -8.19
C PRO A 114 8.22 2.51 -7.26
N GLY A 115 8.43 3.58 -6.50
CA GLY A 115 9.53 3.68 -5.53
C GLY A 115 9.54 5.01 -4.79
N GLU A 116 10.30 5.05 -3.71
CA GLU A 116 10.63 6.30 -3.02
C GLU A 116 11.88 6.89 -3.66
N PHE A 117 11.67 7.80 -4.61
CA PHE A 117 12.74 8.47 -5.32
C PHE A 117 13.07 9.82 -4.69
N THR A 118 14.33 10.12 -4.60
CA THR A 118 14.80 11.50 -4.45
C THR A 118 14.42 12.31 -5.69
N THR A 119 14.42 13.63 -5.62
CA THR A 119 14.08 14.48 -6.77
C THR A 119 15.03 14.25 -7.95
N ALA A 120 16.31 14.01 -7.67
CA ALA A 120 17.31 13.72 -8.70
C ALA A 120 17.07 12.36 -9.39
N GLU A 121 16.79 11.31 -8.62
CA GLU A 121 16.48 9.98 -9.16
C GLU A 121 15.17 9.99 -9.96
N PHE A 122 14.17 10.74 -9.47
CA PHE A 122 12.91 10.89 -10.19
C PHE A 122 13.10 11.62 -11.52
N SER A 123 13.89 12.68 -11.53
CA SER A 123 14.24 13.40 -12.76
C SER A 123 14.98 12.51 -13.77
N ALA A 124 15.88 11.66 -13.29
CA ALA A 124 16.55 10.67 -14.12
C ALA A 124 15.59 9.62 -14.69
N ALA A 125 14.64 9.14 -13.87
CA ALA A 125 13.62 8.20 -14.31
C ALA A 125 12.67 8.81 -15.36
N LEU A 126 12.28 10.08 -15.20
CA LEU A 126 11.50 10.81 -16.19
C LEU A 126 12.25 10.93 -17.52
N ALA A 127 13.53 11.30 -17.48
CA ALA A 127 14.36 11.46 -18.67
C ALA A 127 14.63 10.13 -19.40
N ALA A 128 14.67 9.02 -18.67
CA ALA A 128 14.88 7.68 -19.24
C ALA A 128 13.60 7.07 -19.84
N SER A 129 12.42 7.64 -19.55
CA SER A 129 11.14 7.10 -20.02
C SER A 129 10.87 7.52 -21.46
N GLU A 130 10.74 6.55 -22.37
CA GLU A 130 10.35 6.78 -23.76
C GLU A 130 8.91 7.32 -23.92
N LYS A 131 8.06 7.12 -22.89
CA LYS A 131 6.66 7.58 -22.91
C LYS A 131 6.52 9.07 -22.62
N ILE A 132 7.53 9.68 -22.02
CA ILE A 132 7.57 11.09 -21.66
C ILE A 132 8.48 11.81 -22.64
N GLY A 133 7.96 12.80 -23.37
CA GLY A 133 8.81 13.64 -24.20
C GLY A 133 9.81 14.45 -23.37
N ALA A 134 10.99 14.70 -23.90
CA ALA A 134 12.07 15.38 -23.21
C ALA A 134 11.65 16.75 -22.64
N GLU A 135 10.80 17.49 -23.33
CA GLU A 135 10.28 18.80 -22.91
C GLU A 135 9.41 18.68 -21.65
N LEU A 136 8.49 17.69 -21.63
CA LEU A 136 7.63 17.46 -20.46
C LEU A 136 8.44 16.94 -19.27
N ALA A 137 9.38 16.01 -19.48
CA ALA A 137 10.28 15.51 -18.44
C ALA A 137 11.07 16.65 -17.81
N GLN A 138 11.61 17.55 -18.62
CA GLN A 138 12.33 18.73 -18.14
C GLN A 138 11.42 19.69 -17.36
N THR A 139 10.20 19.90 -17.84
CA THR A 139 9.22 20.78 -17.18
C THR A 139 8.83 20.26 -15.82
N ILE A 140 8.55 18.96 -15.69
CA ILE A 140 8.26 18.31 -14.40
C ILE A 140 9.47 18.42 -13.46
N SER A 141 10.66 18.09 -13.96
CA SER A 141 11.89 18.13 -13.16
C SER A 141 12.19 19.51 -12.61
N ASN A 142 12.09 20.53 -13.45
CA ASN A 142 12.31 21.93 -13.06
C ASN A 142 11.29 22.38 -12.00
N PHE A 143 10.03 22.00 -12.17
CA PHE A 143 8.99 22.32 -11.20
C PHE A 143 9.24 21.66 -9.83
N LEU A 144 9.62 20.39 -9.81
CA LEU A 144 9.91 19.67 -8.57
C LEU A 144 11.14 20.24 -7.87
N HIS A 145 12.18 20.60 -8.61
CA HIS A 145 13.38 21.23 -8.09
C HIS A 145 13.06 22.60 -7.47
N GLU A 146 12.29 23.43 -8.17
CA GLU A 146 11.82 24.71 -7.64
C GLU A 146 10.98 24.56 -6.36
N CYS A 147 10.12 23.54 -6.29
CA CYS A 147 9.37 23.24 -5.06
C CYS A 147 10.29 22.89 -3.90
N ASP A 148 11.31 22.07 -4.14
CA ASP A 148 12.26 21.66 -3.11
C ASP A 148 13.15 22.84 -2.66
N GLU A 149 13.67 23.65 -3.57
CA GLU A 149 14.43 24.85 -3.24
C GLU A 149 13.64 25.82 -2.35
N ARG A 150 12.38 26.08 -2.72
CA ARG A 150 11.52 26.98 -1.95
C ARG A 150 11.11 26.42 -0.58
N LYS A 151 10.97 25.13 -0.46
CA LYS A 151 10.67 24.45 0.80
C LYS A 151 11.75 24.68 1.85
N PHE A 152 13.00 24.80 1.41
CA PHE A 152 14.18 24.97 2.27
C PHE A 152 14.72 26.40 2.31
N SER A 153 14.18 27.30 1.50
CA SER A 153 14.59 28.72 1.44
C SER A 153 13.41 29.65 1.73
N PRO A 154 13.15 30.00 2.99
CA PRO A 154 12.00 30.80 3.39
C PRO A 154 12.05 32.29 2.94
N SER A 155 12.98 32.68 2.09
CA SER A 155 13.43 34.07 1.98
C SER A 155 12.70 34.92 0.94
N ASN A 156 11.59 34.50 0.33
CA ASN A 156 10.86 35.41 -0.56
C ASN A 156 9.34 35.26 -0.43
N PRO A 157 8.70 36.08 0.45
CA PRO A 157 7.24 36.07 0.61
C PRO A 157 6.50 36.69 -0.58
N ASP A 158 7.19 37.34 -1.51
CA ASP A 158 6.56 38.19 -2.53
C ASP A 158 6.12 37.48 -3.82
N MET A 159 6.26 36.19 -3.93
CA MET A 159 5.66 35.46 -5.05
C MET A 159 4.62 34.47 -4.54
N PRO A 160 3.34 34.78 -4.68
CA PRO A 160 2.29 33.79 -4.52
C PRO A 160 2.46 32.77 -5.65
N VAL A 161 3.29 31.76 -5.38
CA VAL A 161 3.43 30.67 -6.35
C VAL A 161 2.14 29.90 -6.33
N ASN A 162 1.39 30.08 -7.37
CA ASN A 162 0.20 29.29 -7.65
C ASN A 162 0.68 27.88 -8.08
N ALA A 163 1.43 27.21 -7.18
CA ALA A 163 2.05 25.92 -7.43
C ALA A 163 1.02 24.89 -7.88
N ALA A 164 -0.18 24.95 -7.30
CA ALA A 164 -1.28 24.08 -7.70
C ALA A 164 -1.72 24.35 -9.16
N ASN A 165 -1.81 25.59 -9.59
CA ASN A 165 -2.17 25.92 -10.98
C ASN A 165 -1.06 25.52 -11.95
N ARG A 166 0.21 25.71 -11.58
CA ARG A 166 1.34 25.23 -12.41
C ARG A 166 1.34 23.71 -12.53
N ALA A 167 1.09 23.00 -11.44
CA ALA A 167 0.95 21.54 -11.46
C ALA A 167 -0.21 21.10 -12.36
N LEU A 168 -1.36 21.80 -12.32
CA LEU A 168 -2.49 21.54 -13.22
C LEU A 168 -2.11 21.76 -14.69
N GLN A 169 -1.35 22.81 -15.01
CA GLN A 169 -0.85 23.04 -16.36
C GLN A 169 0.05 21.90 -16.83
N ILE A 170 0.94 21.43 -15.99
CA ILE A 170 1.82 20.28 -16.28
C ILE A 170 1.01 19.02 -16.52
N ILE A 171 -0.01 18.75 -15.70
CA ILE A 171 -0.91 17.61 -15.90
C ILE A 171 -1.64 17.71 -17.24
N ASN A 172 -2.12 18.90 -17.62
CA ASN A 172 -2.77 19.11 -18.91
C ASN A 172 -1.81 18.84 -20.09
N LEU A 173 -0.57 19.29 -20.00
CA LEU A 173 0.47 19.00 -20.99
C LEU A 173 0.76 17.50 -21.10
N GLY A 174 0.82 16.83 -19.95
CA GLY A 174 1.00 15.38 -19.87
C GLY A 174 -0.10 14.60 -20.58
N GLU A 175 -1.36 14.98 -20.36
CA GLU A 175 -2.49 14.34 -21.02
C GLU A 175 -2.52 14.61 -22.54
N GLN A 176 -2.20 15.82 -22.96
CA GLN A 176 -2.07 16.10 -24.38
C GLN A 176 -1.00 15.24 -25.06
N GLN A 177 0.10 15.00 -24.39
CA GLN A 177 1.17 14.14 -24.90
C GLN A 177 0.75 12.67 -24.93
N ARG A 178 0.07 12.16 -23.91
CA ARG A 178 -0.48 10.80 -23.90
C ARG A 178 -1.44 10.60 -25.07
N GLN A 179 -2.38 11.51 -25.29
CA GLN A 179 -3.33 11.43 -26.40
C GLN A 179 -2.63 11.41 -27.77
N LYS A 180 -1.56 12.19 -27.94
CA LYS A 180 -0.76 12.16 -29.17
C LYS A 180 -0.05 10.82 -29.38
N SER A 181 0.48 10.24 -28.31
CA SER A 181 1.18 8.95 -28.37
C SER A 181 0.23 7.76 -28.60
N GLU A 182 -1.00 7.84 -28.10
CA GLU A 182 -2.03 6.84 -28.33
C GLU A 182 -2.59 6.93 -29.76
N GLY A 183 -2.80 8.14 -30.28
CA GLY A 183 -3.24 8.37 -31.67
C GLY A 183 -2.22 7.88 -32.71
N ALA A 184 -0.93 8.06 -32.44
CA ALA A 184 0.13 7.60 -33.35
C ALA A 184 0.33 6.06 -33.41
N LYS A 185 -0.28 5.31 -32.50
CA LYS A 185 -0.26 3.84 -32.50
C LYS A 185 -1.43 3.22 -33.27
N HIS A 186 -2.44 4.02 -33.60
CA HIS A 186 -3.64 3.54 -34.29
C HIS A 186 -3.65 3.84 -35.81
N ASP A 187 -2.69 4.61 -36.30
CA ASP A 187 -2.43 4.82 -37.71
C ASP A 187 -1.25 3.96 -38.19
#